data_21dade030f0d8f23049a8e4ef9ec54cb
#
_entry.id   21dade030f0d8f23049a8e4ef9ec54cb
#
_cell.length_a   1.000
_cell.length_b   1.000
_cell.length_c   1.000
_cell.angle_alpha   90.00
_cell.angle_beta   90.00
_cell.angle_gamma   90.00
#
_symmetry.space_group_name_H-M   'P 1'
#
loop_
_entity.id
_entity.type
_entity.pdbx_description
1 polymer ?
#
loop_
_entity_poly.entity_id
_entity_poly.type
_entity_poly.pdbx_seq_one_letter_code
_entity_poly.pdbx_strand_id
1 'polypeptide(L)'
;MWTLIHIYFDRFSFSEDLPLSICNLFAFAAPLIFWNPRRKIFEIIYYFVLSGTLQAIFTPDAAAEYPSYSYFKYWIVHCGLITVVIHHLVAFKIYPTFKGILYSFGWLNLYLLTLVPINLSLSANYFYCLLYTCDAADELSWVVGG
;
A
#
# COMPACT_ATOMS: atom_id res chain seq x y z
N MET A 1 13.10 -4.34 -5.72
CA MET A 1 13.93 -3.93 -6.89
C MET A 1 14.34 -2.46 -6.82
N TRP A 2 13.42 -1.52 -6.58
CA TRP A 2 13.75 -0.09 -6.38
C TRP A 2 14.75 0.14 -5.25
N THR A 3 14.50 -0.43 -4.09
CA THR A 3 15.39 -0.40 -2.92
C THR A 3 16.80 -0.87 -3.26
N LEU A 4 16.94 -1.95 -4.03
CA LEU A 4 18.24 -2.45 -4.47
C LEU A 4 18.96 -1.50 -5.43
N ILE A 5 18.21 -0.83 -6.30
CA ILE A 5 18.76 0.17 -7.22
C ILE A 5 19.27 1.38 -6.43
N HIS A 6 18.52 1.87 -5.45
CA HIS A 6 18.97 2.98 -4.60
C HIS A 6 20.19 2.62 -3.73
N ILE A 7 20.26 1.39 -3.24
CA ILE A 7 21.44 0.88 -2.53
C ILE A 7 22.66 0.86 -3.48
N TYR A 8 22.47 0.40 -4.72
CA TYR A 8 23.56 0.33 -5.70
C TYR A 8 24.10 1.71 -6.10
N PHE A 9 23.25 2.72 -6.19
CA PHE A 9 23.62 4.10 -6.53
C PHE A 9 23.94 4.99 -5.32
N ASP A 10 24.05 4.41 -4.11
CA ASP A 10 24.35 5.12 -2.86
C ASP A 10 23.38 6.28 -2.53
N ARG A 11 22.12 6.12 -2.95
CA ARG A 11 21.01 7.08 -2.76
C ARG A 11 19.90 6.54 -1.85
N PHE A 12 20.19 5.48 -1.11
CA PHE A 12 19.21 4.83 -0.26
C PHE A 12 18.82 5.70 0.93
N SER A 13 17.52 5.96 1.06
CA SER A 13 16.93 6.65 2.20
C SER A 13 15.98 5.73 2.96
N PHE A 14 16.21 5.56 4.27
CA PHE A 14 15.31 4.79 5.13
C PHE A 14 13.90 5.40 5.24
N SER A 15 13.74 6.69 4.97
CA SER A 15 12.45 7.37 5.03
C SER A 15 11.57 7.13 3.81
N GLU A 16 12.14 6.75 2.65
CA GLU A 16 11.40 6.67 1.38
C GLU A 16 11.51 5.31 0.67
N ASP A 17 12.65 4.63 0.84
CA ASP A 17 13.00 3.46 0.01
C ASP A 17 12.64 2.11 0.63
N LEU A 18 12.19 2.07 1.88
CA LEU A 18 11.73 0.82 2.46
C LEU A 18 10.41 0.38 1.79
N PRO A 19 10.25 -0.89 1.47
CA PRO A 19 9.04 -1.42 0.82
C PRO A 19 7.86 -1.56 1.81
N LEU A 20 7.67 -0.57 2.70
CA LEU A 20 6.65 -0.57 3.73
C LEU A 20 5.31 0.00 3.24
N SER A 21 5.20 0.46 1.99
CA SER A 21 3.89 0.77 1.44
C SER A 21 3.10 -0.52 1.22
N ILE A 22 1.83 -0.50 1.59
CA ILE A 22 0.97 -1.70 1.59
C ILE A 22 0.87 -2.36 0.20
N CYS A 23 0.85 -1.55 -0.87
CA CYS A 23 0.83 -2.05 -2.24
C CYS A 23 2.12 -2.79 -2.61
N ASN A 24 3.29 -2.30 -2.16
CA ASN A 24 4.55 -3.00 -2.36
C ASN A 24 4.59 -4.31 -1.56
N LEU A 25 4.13 -4.29 -0.31
CA LEU A 25 4.04 -5.50 0.52
C LEU A 25 3.16 -6.57 -0.13
N PHE A 26 2.00 -6.20 -0.66
CA PHE A 26 1.13 -7.13 -1.36
C PHE A 26 1.66 -7.57 -2.72
N ALA A 27 2.40 -6.72 -3.43
CA ALA A 27 3.08 -7.11 -4.65
C ALA A 27 4.13 -8.21 -4.39
N PHE A 28 4.84 -8.16 -3.25
CA PHE A 28 5.73 -9.25 -2.82
C PHE A 28 4.98 -10.49 -2.36
N ALA A 29 3.82 -10.32 -1.74
CA ALA A 29 3.00 -11.44 -1.27
C ALA A 29 2.22 -12.12 -2.41
N ALA A 30 1.94 -11.44 -3.50
CA ALA A 30 1.14 -11.95 -4.61
C ALA A 30 1.65 -13.29 -5.18
N PRO A 31 2.95 -13.49 -5.47
CA PRO A 31 3.44 -14.80 -5.94
C PRO A 31 3.20 -15.94 -4.95
N LEU A 32 3.29 -15.66 -3.64
CA LEU A 32 3.05 -16.65 -2.59
C LEU A 32 1.61 -17.12 -2.56
N ILE A 33 0.67 -16.24 -2.89
CA ILE A 33 -0.76 -16.57 -2.93
C ILE A 33 -1.07 -17.44 -4.15
N PHE A 34 -0.42 -17.21 -5.28
CA PHE A 34 -0.54 -18.07 -6.45
C PHE A 34 -0.06 -19.49 -6.14
N TRP A 35 1.03 -19.62 -5.36
CA TRP A 35 1.58 -20.93 -5.00
C TRP A 35 0.74 -21.68 -3.96
N ASN A 36 0.14 -20.95 -3.01
CA ASN A 36 -0.68 -21.53 -1.95
C ASN A 36 -1.89 -20.64 -1.67
N PRO A 37 -3.00 -20.78 -2.42
CA PRO A 37 -4.17 -19.93 -2.32
C PRO A 37 -4.94 -20.19 -1.03
N ARG A 38 -4.51 -19.56 0.06
CA ARG A 38 -5.19 -19.62 1.36
C ARG A 38 -6.28 -18.55 1.41
N ARG A 39 -7.51 -18.97 1.64
CA ARG A 39 -8.68 -18.07 1.72
C ARG A 39 -8.46 -16.87 2.64
N LYS A 40 -7.93 -17.05 3.84
CA LYS A 40 -7.72 -15.96 4.80
C LYS A 40 -6.75 -14.89 4.29
N ILE A 41 -5.65 -15.31 3.66
CA ILE A 41 -4.66 -14.38 3.08
C ILE A 41 -5.27 -13.67 1.88
N PHE A 42 -5.99 -14.40 1.03
CA PHE A 42 -6.70 -13.81 -0.10
C PHE A 42 -7.73 -12.77 0.34
N GLU A 43 -8.53 -13.04 1.38
CA GLU A 43 -9.52 -12.09 1.89
C GLU A 43 -8.87 -10.77 2.36
N ILE A 44 -7.74 -10.83 3.06
CA ILE A 44 -7.00 -9.61 3.44
C ILE A 44 -6.63 -8.82 2.19
N ILE A 45 -5.97 -9.45 1.22
CA ILE A 45 -5.52 -8.79 0.00
C ILE A 45 -6.70 -8.26 -0.81
N TYR A 46 -7.78 -9.03 -0.93
CA TYR A 46 -9.00 -8.64 -1.63
C TYR A 46 -9.55 -7.31 -1.11
N TYR A 47 -9.79 -7.20 0.19
CA TYR A 47 -10.36 -5.99 0.77
C TYR A 47 -9.42 -4.79 0.67
N PHE A 48 -8.13 -4.99 0.86
CA PHE A 48 -7.16 -3.92 0.72
C PHE A 48 -6.99 -3.45 -0.72
N VAL A 49 -6.93 -4.37 -1.67
CA VAL A 49 -6.81 -4.04 -3.09
C VAL A 49 -8.04 -3.27 -3.56
N LEU A 50 -9.24 -3.69 -3.18
CA LEU A 50 -10.45 -2.98 -3.60
C LEU A 50 -10.63 -1.62 -2.90
N SER A 51 -10.24 -1.48 -1.65
CA SER A 51 -10.38 -0.19 -0.94
C SER A 51 -9.27 0.80 -1.28
N GLY A 52 -8.03 0.35 -1.38
CA GLY A 52 -6.87 1.22 -1.59
C GLY A 52 -6.36 1.25 -3.02
N THR A 53 -6.03 0.07 -3.58
CA THR A 53 -5.40 -0.02 -4.90
C THR A 53 -6.36 0.42 -6.01
N LEU A 54 -7.65 0.06 -5.91
CA LEU A 54 -8.63 0.49 -6.90
C LEU A 54 -8.81 2.01 -6.87
N GLN A 55 -8.86 2.61 -5.69
CA GLN A 55 -8.91 4.07 -5.57
C GLN A 55 -7.66 4.73 -6.14
N ALA A 56 -6.47 4.20 -5.87
CA ALA A 56 -5.22 4.72 -6.42
C ALA A 56 -5.20 4.73 -7.97
N ILE A 57 -5.92 3.83 -8.63
CA ILE A 57 -6.07 3.83 -10.08
C ILE A 57 -6.99 4.96 -10.57
N PHE A 58 -8.09 5.23 -9.85
CA PHE A 58 -9.03 6.29 -10.23
C PHE A 58 -8.52 7.70 -9.88
N THR A 59 -7.77 7.82 -8.81
CA THR A 59 -7.17 9.06 -8.36
C THR A 59 -5.66 8.88 -8.20
N PRO A 60 -4.92 8.76 -9.32
CA PRO A 60 -3.50 8.51 -9.25
C PRO A 60 -2.77 9.71 -8.67
N ASP A 61 -2.17 9.54 -7.50
CA ASP A 61 -1.14 10.42 -6.97
C ASP A 61 0.19 10.06 -7.63
N ALA A 62 0.21 10.22 -8.94
CA ALA A 62 1.38 9.92 -9.74
C ALA A 62 2.34 11.12 -9.69
N ALA A 63 3.06 11.25 -8.58
CA ALA A 63 4.15 12.21 -8.42
C ALA A 63 5.28 12.01 -9.46
N ALA A 64 5.22 10.95 -10.24
CA ALA A 64 6.21 10.60 -11.24
C ALA A 64 5.70 10.91 -12.65
N GLU A 65 6.39 11.83 -13.33
CA GLU A 65 6.12 12.15 -14.73
C GLU A 65 6.48 10.98 -15.66
N TYR A 66 5.68 10.81 -16.70
CA TYR A 66 5.99 9.88 -17.79
C TYR A 66 7.18 10.44 -18.63
N PRO A 67 8.13 9.61 -19.06
CA PRO A 67 8.30 8.18 -18.90
C PRO A 67 9.32 7.79 -17.79
N SER A 68 8.97 7.88 -16.53
CA SER A 68 9.87 7.50 -15.43
C SER A 68 9.67 6.03 -15.00
N TYR A 69 10.70 5.45 -14.36
CA TYR A 69 10.60 4.12 -13.77
C TYR A 69 9.48 4.06 -12.70
N SER A 70 9.35 5.11 -11.89
CA SER A 70 8.33 5.20 -10.84
C SER A 70 6.92 5.21 -11.42
N TYR A 71 6.72 5.85 -12.57
CA TYR A 71 5.46 5.81 -13.30
C TYR A 71 5.08 4.39 -13.71
N PHE A 72 5.98 3.67 -14.38
CA PHE A 72 5.70 2.29 -14.81
C PHE A 72 5.53 1.35 -13.62
N LYS A 73 6.36 1.47 -12.58
CA LYS A 73 6.23 0.69 -11.34
C LYS A 73 4.86 0.88 -10.71
N TYR A 74 4.38 2.12 -10.62
CA TYR A 74 3.07 2.44 -10.06
C TYR A 74 1.96 1.66 -10.76
N TRP A 75 1.87 1.79 -12.07
CA TRP A 75 0.83 1.15 -12.86
C TRP A 75 0.94 -0.38 -12.86
N ILE A 76 2.13 -0.93 -13.00
CA ILE A 76 2.35 -2.38 -12.98
C ILE A 76 1.92 -2.97 -11.63
N VAL A 77 2.27 -2.34 -10.51
CA VAL A 77 1.90 -2.84 -9.18
C VAL A 77 0.39 -2.75 -8.97
N HIS A 78 -0.23 -1.61 -9.23
CA HIS A 78 -1.64 -1.42 -8.94
C HIS A 78 -2.55 -2.25 -9.88
N CYS A 79 -2.31 -2.23 -11.18
CA CYS A 79 -3.04 -3.07 -12.12
C CYS A 79 -2.77 -4.56 -11.90
N GLY A 80 -1.53 -4.91 -11.57
CA GLY A 80 -1.14 -6.28 -11.24
C GLY A 80 -1.89 -6.84 -10.04
N LEU A 81 -2.02 -6.08 -8.96
CA LEU A 81 -2.77 -6.49 -7.76
C LEU A 81 -4.25 -6.71 -8.05
N ILE A 82 -4.88 -5.86 -8.85
CA ILE A 82 -6.27 -6.07 -9.29
C ILE A 82 -6.39 -7.34 -10.13
N THR A 83 -5.45 -7.56 -11.04
CA THR A 83 -5.42 -8.78 -11.87
C THR A 83 -5.31 -10.02 -10.99
N VAL A 84 -4.47 -10.01 -9.96
CA VAL A 84 -4.34 -11.11 -8.98
C VAL A 84 -5.68 -11.38 -8.29
N VAL A 85 -6.37 -10.35 -7.84
CA VAL A 85 -7.68 -10.50 -7.19
C VAL A 85 -8.71 -11.11 -8.14
N ILE A 86 -8.83 -10.58 -9.36
CA ILE A 86 -9.76 -11.11 -10.36
C ILE A 86 -9.42 -12.57 -10.72
N HIS A 87 -8.14 -12.88 -10.91
CA HIS A 87 -7.71 -14.23 -11.20
C HIS A 87 -8.13 -15.22 -10.09
N HIS A 88 -7.96 -14.86 -8.82
CA HIS A 88 -8.34 -15.75 -7.72
C HIS A 88 -9.84 -15.96 -7.62
N LEU A 89 -10.65 -14.92 -7.89
CA LEU A 89 -12.10 -15.05 -7.94
C LEU A 89 -12.56 -16.00 -9.05
N VAL A 90 -11.94 -15.91 -10.22
CA VAL A 90 -12.37 -16.65 -11.42
C VAL A 90 -11.76 -18.05 -11.45
N ALA A 91 -10.44 -18.18 -11.30
CA ALA A 91 -9.73 -19.45 -11.46
C ALA A 91 -9.83 -20.35 -10.24
N PHE A 92 -9.64 -19.81 -9.03
CA PHE A 92 -9.72 -20.59 -7.79
C PHE A 92 -11.10 -20.57 -7.14
N LYS A 93 -12.03 -19.74 -7.64
CA LYS A 93 -13.40 -19.60 -7.10
C LYS A 93 -13.42 -19.34 -5.59
N ILE A 94 -12.40 -18.59 -5.10
CA ILE A 94 -12.30 -18.19 -3.70
C ILE A 94 -13.03 -16.86 -3.55
N TYR A 95 -14.19 -16.89 -2.91
CA TYR A 95 -14.98 -15.69 -2.69
C TYR A 95 -14.76 -15.14 -1.28
N PRO A 96 -14.66 -13.80 -1.13
CA PRO A 96 -14.53 -13.15 0.17
C PRO A 96 -15.79 -13.34 1.01
N THR A 97 -15.63 -13.34 2.34
CA THR A 97 -16.73 -13.46 3.29
C THR A 97 -16.91 -12.21 4.11
N PHE A 98 -18.10 -12.00 4.65
CA PHE A 98 -18.36 -10.88 5.55
C PHE A 98 -17.44 -10.91 6.80
N LYS A 99 -17.14 -12.11 7.33
CA LYS A 99 -16.14 -12.27 8.41
C LYS A 99 -14.73 -11.86 7.98
N GLY A 100 -14.41 -12.00 6.70
CA GLY A 100 -13.15 -11.55 6.11
C GLY A 100 -12.95 -10.03 6.22
N ILE A 101 -14.02 -9.23 6.19
CA ILE A 101 -13.95 -7.77 6.40
C ILE A 101 -13.39 -7.47 7.79
N LEU A 102 -13.96 -8.05 8.83
CA LEU A 102 -13.52 -7.83 10.22
C LEU A 102 -12.09 -8.31 10.43
N TYR A 103 -11.75 -9.45 9.84
CA TYR A 103 -10.40 -10.00 9.92
C TYR A 103 -9.38 -9.08 9.21
N SER A 104 -9.72 -8.60 8.02
CA SER A 104 -8.87 -7.67 7.26
C SER A 104 -8.74 -6.31 7.96
N PHE A 105 -9.82 -5.82 8.57
CA PHE A 105 -9.79 -4.60 9.38
C PHE A 105 -8.90 -4.76 10.63
N GLY A 106 -8.94 -5.92 11.29
CA GLY A 106 -8.03 -6.22 12.40
C GLY A 106 -6.56 -6.19 11.96
N TRP A 107 -6.24 -6.79 10.82
CA TRP A 107 -4.89 -6.76 10.24
C TRP A 107 -4.46 -5.35 9.84
N LEU A 108 -5.38 -4.53 9.31
CA LEU A 108 -5.08 -3.12 9.00
C LEU A 108 -4.67 -2.37 10.27
N ASN A 109 -5.46 -2.47 11.32
CA ASN A 109 -5.14 -1.79 12.58
C ASN A 109 -3.81 -2.26 13.17
N LEU A 110 -3.53 -3.57 13.15
CA LEU A 110 -2.26 -4.10 13.59
C LEU A 110 -1.09 -3.55 12.77
N TYR A 111 -1.26 -3.49 11.44
CA TYR A 111 -0.26 -2.92 10.55
C TYR A 111 -0.01 -1.44 10.83
N LEU A 112 -1.07 -0.64 10.98
CA LEU A 112 -0.96 0.78 11.34
C LEU A 112 -0.27 0.98 12.68
N LEU A 113 -0.61 0.20 13.70
CA LEU A 113 0.05 0.25 15.00
C LEU A 113 1.55 -0.05 14.92
N THR A 114 1.97 -0.92 14.00
CA THR A 114 3.40 -1.19 13.78
C THR A 114 4.09 -0.09 12.98
N LEU A 115 3.38 0.58 12.07
CA LEU A 115 3.95 1.65 11.26
C LEU A 115 4.12 2.96 12.03
N VAL A 116 3.27 3.28 12.99
CA VAL A 116 3.38 4.52 13.77
C VAL A 116 4.77 4.69 14.40
N PRO A 117 5.30 3.75 15.20
CA PRO A 117 6.64 3.90 15.77
C PRO A 117 7.75 3.93 14.70
N ILE A 118 7.59 3.22 13.59
CA ILE A 118 8.55 3.22 12.48
C ILE A 118 8.59 4.60 11.83
N ASN A 119 7.43 5.18 11.51
CA ASN A 119 7.34 6.50 10.91
C ASN A 119 7.93 7.58 11.81
N LEU A 120 7.64 7.53 13.11
CA LEU A 120 8.20 8.47 14.09
C LEU A 120 9.72 8.34 14.23
N SER A 121 10.24 7.10 14.25
CA SER A 121 11.68 6.86 14.40
C SER A 121 12.50 7.24 13.17
N LEU A 122 11.93 7.08 11.98
CA LEU A 122 12.62 7.32 10.71
C LEU A 122 12.27 8.68 10.10
N SER A 123 11.44 9.50 10.75
CA SER A 123 10.85 10.71 10.16
C SER A 123 10.25 10.44 8.77
N ALA A 124 9.62 9.27 8.63
CA ALA A 124 9.03 8.78 7.41
C ALA A 124 7.50 8.92 7.46
N ASN A 125 6.86 8.83 6.30
CA ASN A 125 5.40 8.88 6.22
C ASN A 125 4.84 7.70 5.41
N TYR A 126 5.23 6.50 5.81
CA TYR A 126 4.70 5.29 5.20
C TYR A 126 3.21 5.16 5.46
N PHE A 127 2.45 4.86 4.40
CA PHE A 127 1.01 4.72 4.43
C PHE A 127 0.24 6.02 4.76
N TYR A 128 0.87 7.19 4.53
CA TYR A 128 0.26 8.51 4.80
C TYR A 128 -0.28 8.66 6.23
N CYS A 129 0.28 7.90 7.17
CA CYS A 129 -0.20 7.79 8.54
C CYS A 129 -0.06 9.11 9.34
N LEU A 130 0.88 9.97 8.92
CA LEU A 130 1.19 11.24 9.59
C LEU A 130 0.63 12.47 8.85
N LEU A 131 0.28 12.37 7.55
CA LEU A 131 -0.22 13.50 6.77
C LEU A 131 -1.54 14.05 7.32
N TYR A 132 -2.45 13.18 7.74
CA TYR A 132 -3.73 13.62 8.29
C TYR A 132 -3.64 14.35 9.64
N THR A 133 -2.51 14.23 10.34
CA THR A 133 -2.29 14.95 11.60
C THR A 133 -1.60 16.29 11.41
N CYS A 134 -0.78 16.45 10.35
CA CYS A 134 -0.09 17.72 10.08
C CYS A 134 -0.97 18.69 9.29
N ASP A 135 -1.69 18.23 8.25
CA ASP A 135 -2.56 19.12 7.46
C ASP A 135 -3.74 19.65 8.27
N ALA A 136 -4.32 18.82 9.16
CA ALA A 136 -5.37 19.29 10.08
C ALA A 136 -4.85 20.32 11.09
N ALA A 137 -3.59 20.27 11.48
CA ALA A 137 -2.99 21.26 12.36
C ALA A 137 -2.67 22.57 11.62
N ASP A 138 -2.23 22.47 10.36
CA ASP A 138 -1.96 23.64 9.52
C ASP A 138 -3.27 24.35 9.09
N GLU A 139 -4.32 23.63 8.72
CA GLU A 139 -5.62 24.23 8.45
C GLU A 139 -6.21 24.96 9.68
N LEU A 140 -6.05 24.38 10.89
CA LEU A 140 -6.47 25.05 12.12
C LEU A 140 -5.66 26.34 12.40
N SER A 141 -4.40 26.40 12.00
CA SER A 141 -3.58 27.61 12.18
C SER A 141 -4.02 28.76 11.29
N TRP A 142 -4.53 28.47 10.08
CA TRP A 142 -5.10 29.48 9.17
C TRP A 142 -6.45 30.04 9.65
N VAL A 143 -7.25 29.21 10.32
CA VAL A 143 -8.57 29.61 10.84
C VAL A 143 -8.48 30.43 12.12
N VAL A 144 -7.44 30.24 12.94
CA VAL A 144 -7.26 30.93 14.23
C VAL A 144 -6.38 32.18 14.10
N GLY A 145 -5.63 32.33 13.00
CA GLY A 145 -4.70 33.46 12.75
C GLY A 145 -5.20 34.53 11.79
N GLY A 146 -6.48 34.50 11.40
CA GLY A 146 -7.13 35.48 10.52
C GLY A 146 -7.97 36.49 11.27
#